data_aca4806b648fa4c4d75bd9daf42aa8ef
#
_entry.id   aca4806b648fa4c4d75bd9daf42aa8ef
#
_cell.length_a   1.000
_cell.length_b   1.000
_cell.length_c   1.000
_cell.angle_alpha   90.00
_cell.angle_beta   90.00
_cell.angle_gamma   90.00
#
_symmetry.space_group_name_H-M   'P 1'
#
loop_
_entity.id
_entity.type
_entity.pdbx_description
1 polymer ?
#
loop_
_entity_poly.entity_id
_entity_poly.type
_entity_poly.pdbx_seq_one_letter_code
_entity_poly.pdbx_strand_id
1 'polypeptide(L)'
;LYEAYQNTEAPFPNYRMPESNIRFDARQAITNWNRTSFEGSLPGAVCVGKAGKAPFGELVERPIPQWKNSGLLSYVSVRESLRGDTLFCRLPYNAQITPYLKVEAEAGKTIHIRMDNYEGGSERNVRAEYITREGEQEYESYGWMNGHEVYYIIPEGVKVLDVKYRETGYNTDLAGSFHCDDPFYLSLIHI
;
A
#
# COMPACT_ATOMS: atom_id res chain seq x y z
N LEU A 1 5.16 -7.31 -12.45
CA LEU A 1 5.42 -5.97 -12.96
C LEU A 1 4.39 -5.00 -12.42
N TYR A 2 4.80 -3.85 -11.99
CA TYR A 2 3.92 -2.77 -11.55
C TYR A 2 4.22 -1.50 -12.32
N GLU A 3 3.23 -0.67 -12.45
CA GLU A 3 3.36 0.68 -12.99
C GLU A 3 2.87 1.68 -11.94
N ALA A 4 3.58 2.77 -11.80
CA ALA A 4 3.08 3.90 -11.03
C ALA A 4 1.81 4.40 -11.72
N TYR A 5 0.71 4.40 -10.97
CA TYR A 5 -0.57 4.86 -11.49
C TYR A 5 -0.55 6.37 -11.61
N GLN A 6 -0.67 6.84 -12.83
CA GLN A 6 -0.92 8.25 -13.10
C GLN A 6 -2.37 8.39 -13.57
N ASN A 7 -3.15 9.16 -12.84
CA ASN A 7 -4.51 9.45 -13.22
C ASN A 7 -4.52 10.48 -14.36
N THR A 8 -4.39 9.98 -15.58
CA THR A 8 -4.38 10.82 -16.79
C THR A 8 -5.75 11.37 -17.16
N GLU A 9 -6.82 10.84 -16.57
CA GLU A 9 -8.19 11.33 -16.81
C GLU A 9 -8.58 12.50 -15.91
N ALA A 10 -7.85 12.74 -14.84
CA ALA A 10 -8.07 13.92 -14.02
C ALA A 10 -7.50 15.15 -14.71
N PRO A 11 -8.12 16.34 -14.58
CA PRO A 11 -7.59 17.58 -15.13
C PRO A 11 -6.21 17.94 -14.57
N PHE A 12 -5.84 17.36 -13.44
CA PHE A 12 -4.51 17.51 -12.84
C PHE A 12 -3.97 16.13 -12.47
N PRO A 13 -2.79 15.73 -12.96
CA PRO A 13 -2.11 14.55 -12.47
C PRO A 13 -1.91 14.72 -10.95
N ASN A 14 -2.13 13.65 -10.21
CA ASN A 14 -1.85 13.68 -8.79
C ASN A 14 -0.34 13.84 -8.56
N TYR A 15 0.06 15.02 -8.17
CA TYR A 15 1.45 15.35 -7.84
C TYR A 15 1.79 15.01 -6.37
N ARG A 16 0.78 14.62 -5.59
CA ARG A 16 0.95 14.23 -4.20
C ARG A 16 1.01 12.73 -4.10
N MET A 17 1.99 12.23 -3.37
CA MET A 17 2.15 10.82 -3.06
C MET A 17 2.13 9.92 -4.32
N PRO A 18 2.91 10.23 -5.36
CA PRO A 18 2.93 9.42 -6.59
C PRO A 18 3.35 7.97 -6.31
N GLU A 19 4.12 7.75 -5.26
CA GLU A 19 4.54 6.44 -4.78
C GLU A 19 3.40 5.56 -4.25
N SER A 20 2.28 6.17 -3.89
CA SER A 20 1.08 5.45 -3.44
C SER A 20 0.11 5.12 -4.58
N ASN A 21 0.27 5.75 -5.74
CA ASN A 21 -0.55 5.52 -6.92
C ASN A 21 0.05 4.40 -7.76
N ILE A 22 -0.19 3.17 -7.40
CA ILE A 22 0.37 1.99 -8.03
C ILE A 22 -0.74 1.18 -8.69
N ARG A 23 -0.55 0.87 -9.98
CA ARG A 23 -1.32 -0.16 -10.67
C ARG A 23 -0.46 -1.42 -10.75
N PHE A 24 -0.95 -2.51 -10.15
CA PHE A 24 -0.29 -3.80 -10.21
C PHE A 24 -1.13 -4.78 -11.03
N ASP A 25 -0.58 -5.28 -12.12
CA ASP A 25 -1.21 -6.30 -12.96
C ASP A 25 -0.68 -7.69 -12.58
N ALA A 26 -1.48 -8.44 -11.82
CA ALA A 26 -1.11 -9.77 -11.36
C ALA A 26 -0.97 -10.81 -12.49
N ARG A 27 -1.53 -10.55 -13.67
CA ARG A 27 -1.39 -11.41 -14.84
C ARG A 27 0.03 -11.40 -15.40
N GLN A 28 0.76 -10.29 -15.15
CA GLN A 28 2.14 -10.09 -15.60
C GLN A 28 3.16 -10.31 -14.47
N ALA A 29 2.69 -10.65 -13.27
CA ALA A 29 3.55 -10.83 -12.11
C ALA A 29 4.50 -12.02 -12.30
N ILE A 30 5.77 -11.79 -12.05
CA ILE A 30 6.78 -12.85 -11.98
C ILE A 30 6.71 -13.45 -10.57
N THR A 31 6.10 -14.63 -10.45
CA THR A 31 5.96 -15.32 -9.17
C THR A 31 7.23 -16.08 -8.80
N ASN A 32 7.49 -16.22 -7.49
CA ASN A 32 8.61 -16.98 -6.94
C ASN A 32 10.01 -16.51 -7.38
N TRP A 33 10.15 -15.30 -7.92
CA TRP A 33 11.42 -14.74 -8.39
C TRP A 33 12.51 -14.69 -7.29
N ASN A 34 12.11 -14.68 -6.03
CA ASN A 34 12.98 -14.62 -4.86
C ASN A 34 13.30 -16.01 -4.26
N ARG A 35 12.89 -17.09 -4.91
CA ARG A 35 13.19 -18.46 -4.47
C ARG A 35 14.40 -19.01 -5.22
N THR A 36 15.18 -19.82 -4.52
CA THR A 36 16.34 -20.51 -5.12
C THR A 36 15.97 -21.48 -6.23
N SER A 37 14.70 -21.94 -6.24
CA SER A 37 14.13 -22.82 -7.28
C SER A 37 13.53 -22.06 -8.46
N PHE A 38 13.74 -20.74 -8.57
CA PHE A 38 13.22 -19.96 -9.69
C PHE A 38 13.97 -20.29 -10.98
N GLU A 39 13.27 -20.86 -11.93
CA GLU A 39 13.80 -21.21 -13.27
C GLU A 39 13.39 -20.22 -14.36
N GLY A 40 12.65 -19.16 -14.00
CA GLY A 40 12.20 -18.14 -14.93
C GLY A 40 13.31 -17.17 -15.34
N SER A 41 13.07 -16.45 -16.43
CA SER A 41 13.96 -15.37 -16.88
C SER A 41 13.52 -14.05 -16.26
N LEU A 42 14.47 -13.33 -15.65
CA LEU A 42 14.27 -11.94 -15.24
C LEU A 42 14.79 -11.02 -16.34
N PRO A 43 14.23 -9.80 -16.48
CA PRO A 43 14.80 -8.79 -17.36
C PRO A 43 16.29 -8.58 -17.05
N GLY A 44 17.10 -8.45 -18.08
CA GLY A 44 18.53 -8.23 -17.93
C GLY A 44 18.82 -6.96 -17.12
N ALA A 45 19.72 -7.06 -16.16
CA ALA A 45 20.21 -5.91 -15.44
C ALA A 45 21.36 -5.25 -16.21
N VAL A 46 21.38 -3.93 -16.23
CA VAL A 46 22.48 -3.15 -16.77
C VAL A 46 23.33 -2.63 -15.62
N CYS A 47 24.62 -2.92 -15.66
CA CYS A 47 25.57 -2.37 -14.69
C CYS A 47 25.79 -0.88 -15.00
N VAL A 48 25.30 -0.01 -14.11
CA VAL A 48 25.43 1.46 -14.25
C VAL A 48 26.69 2.02 -13.57
N GLY A 49 27.40 1.21 -12.78
CA GLY A 49 28.60 1.64 -12.08
C GLY A 49 29.06 0.63 -11.02
N LYS A 50 30.21 0.91 -10.43
CA LYS A 50 30.76 0.14 -9.31
C LYS A 50 30.36 0.82 -7.99
N ALA A 51 30.12 0.03 -6.93
CA ALA A 51 29.94 0.54 -5.58
C ALA A 51 31.13 1.43 -5.17
N GLY A 52 30.86 2.54 -4.50
CA GLY A 52 31.86 3.51 -4.09
C GLY A 52 32.41 4.40 -5.20
N LYS A 53 31.86 4.35 -6.43
CA LYS A 53 32.24 5.18 -7.57
C LYS A 53 31.06 6.01 -8.05
N ALA A 54 31.34 7.04 -8.87
CA ALA A 54 30.27 7.80 -9.52
C ALA A 54 29.31 6.86 -10.29
N PRO A 55 28.00 7.17 -10.30
CA PRO A 55 27.33 8.35 -9.74
C PRO A 55 26.98 8.25 -8.25
N PHE A 56 27.16 7.10 -7.59
CA PHE A 56 26.63 6.84 -6.25
C PHE A 56 27.58 7.27 -5.11
N GLY A 57 28.85 7.53 -5.41
CA GLY A 57 29.82 7.92 -4.40
C GLY A 57 30.17 6.83 -3.38
N GLU A 58 30.74 7.21 -2.27
CA GLU A 58 31.08 6.30 -1.18
C GLU A 58 29.82 5.88 -0.43
N LEU A 59 29.75 4.58 -0.14
CA LEU A 59 28.63 4.04 0.65
C LEU A 59 28.88 4.32 2.13
N VAL A 60 27.86 4.88 2.78
CA VAL A 60 27.86 5.14 4.21
C VAL A 60 26.82 4.28 4.91
N GLU A 61 27.03 3.99 6.19
CA GLU A 61 26.04 3.31 7.00
C GLU A 61 24.77 4.16 7.10
N ARG A 62 23.61 3.51 6.99
CA ARG A 62 22.31 4.17 7.08
C ARG A 62 22.13 4.78 8.49
N PRO A 63 21.97 6.11 8.60
CA PRO A 63 21.87 6.76 9.91
C PRO A 63 20.48 6.74 10.54
N ILE A 64 19.48 6.25 9.80
CA ILE A 64 18.09 6.18 10.26
C ILE A 64 17.62 4.73 10.42
N PRO A 65 16.69 4.45 11.36
CA PRO A 65 16.17 3.12 11.59
C PRO A 65 15.58 2.47 10.33
N GLN A 66 15.58 1.17 10.30
CA GLN A 66 14.84 0.40 9.31
C GLN A 66 13.33 0.56 9.52
N TRP A 67 12.53 0.19 8.52
CA TRP A 67 11.09 0.10 8.67
C TRP A 67 10.73 -0.99 9.68
N LYS A 68 9.76 -0.70 10.56
CA LYS A 68 9.22 -1.72 11.44
C LYS A 68 8.38 -2.71 10.62
N ASN A 69 8.36 -3.94 11.06
CA ASN A 69 7.52 -4.98 10.47
C ASN A 69 6.58 -5.53 11.55
N SER A 70 5.37 -5.00 11.58
CA SER A 70 4.33 -5.40 12.52
C SER A 70 3.70 -6.76 12.20
N GLY A 71 4.02 -7.36 11.04
CA GLY A 71 3.19 -8.40 10.45
C GLY A 71 1.88 -7.84 9.90
N LEU A 72 1.00 -8.71 9.44
CA LEU A 72 -0.34 -8.33 8.98
C LEU A 72 -1.28 -8.24 10.18
N LEU A 73 -1.97 -7.11 10.32
CA LEU A 73 -2.90 -6.78 11.38
C LEU A 73 -4.33 -6.79 10.87
N SER A 74 -5.27 -7.15 11.72
CA SER A 74 -6.71 -7.09 11.41
C SER A 74 -7.26 -5.69 11.66
N TYR A 75 -8.20 -5.25 10.83
CA TYR A 75 -8.95 -4.03 11.05
C TYR A 75 -9.83 -4.12 12.30
N VAL A 76 -10.11 -2.99 12.94
CA VAL A 76 -11.02 -2.89 14.08
C VAL A 76 -12.44 -3.29 13.69
N SER A 77 -12.85 -2.91 12.49
CA SER A 77 -14.13 -3.31 11.92
C SER A 77 -14.04 -3.33 10.39
N VAL A 78 -14.82 -4.22 9.79
CA VAL A 78 -15.04 -4.29 8.35
C VAL A 78 -16.54 -4.19 8.11
N ARG A 79 -16.96 -3.22 7.31
CA ARG A 79 -18.35 -3.00 6.92
C ARG A 79 -18.46 -3.07 5.41
N GLU A 80 -19.51 -3.64 4.92
CA GLU A 80 -19.82 -3.70 3.48
C GLU A 80 -20.80 -2.57 3.11
N SER A 81 -20.63 -1.99 1.92
CA SER A 81 -21.60 -1.04 1.37
C SER A 81 -22.96 -1.72 1.14
N LEU A 82 -24.04 -0.93 1.06
CA LEU A 82 -25.37 -1.46 0.75
C LEU A 82 -25.47 -2.15 -0.61
N ARG A 83 -24.55 -1.84 -1.51
CA ARG A 83 -24.47 -2.44 -2.84
C ARG A 83 -23.56 -3.68 -2.89
N GLY A 84 -22.82 -3.96 -1.81
CA GLY A 84 -21.86 -5.06 -1.76
C GLY A 84 -20.59 -4.85 -2.60
N ASP A 85 -20.36 -3.62 -3.08
CA ASP A 85 -19.25 -3.28 -3.97
C ASP A 85 -18.05 -2.65 -3.26
N THR A 86 -18.19 -2.31 -1.98
CA THR A 86 -17.14 -1.63 -1.24
C THR A 86 -17.05 -2.14 0.20
N LEU A 87 -15.84 -2.46 0.63
CA LEU A 87 -15.53 -2.73 2.03
C LEU A 87 -14.91 -1.50 2.67
N PHE A 88 -15.48 -1.09 3.81
CA PHE A 88 -14.99 -0.01 4.67
C PHE A 88 -14.27 -0.64 5.86
N CYS A 89 -12.96 -0.52 5.90
CA CYS A 89 -12.10 -1.18 6.87
C CYS A 89 -11.46 -0.16 7.80
N ARG A 90 -11.91 -0.13 9.07
CA ARG A 90 -11.49 0.87 10.05
C ARG A 90 -10.18 0.48 10.73
N LEU A 91 -9.26 1.42 10.78
CA LEU A 91 -8.03 1.38 11.56
C LEU A 91 -8.27 1.81 13.01
N PRO A 92 -7.41 1.42 13.97
CA PRO A 92 -7.54 1.84 15.37
C PRO A 92 -7.30 3.34 15.58
N TYR A 93 -6.52 3.97 14.71
CA TYR A 93 -6.16 5.38 14.69
C TYR A 93 -5.75 5.79 13.27
N ASN A 94 -5.44 7.06 13.06
CA ASN A 94 -4.84 7.51 11.80
C ASN A 94 -3.44 6.92 11.67
N ALA A 95 -3.30 5.92 10.81
CA ALA A 95 -2.05 5.18 10.64
C ALA A 95 -1.55 5.23 9.20
N GLN A 96 -0.24 5.15 9.06
CA GLN A 96 0.42 4.90 7.78
C GLN A 96 0.57 3.41 7.60
N ILE A 97 0.02 2.88 6.52
CA ILE A 97 -0.11 1.44 6.30
C ILE A 97 0.13 1.03 4.86
N THR A 98 0.43 -0.25 4.64
CA THR A 98 0.24 -0.93 3.36
C THR A 98 -1.00 -1.81 3.44
N PRO A 99 -2.04 -1.55 2.62
CA PRO A 99 -3.23 -2.41 2.59
C PRO A 99 -2.92 -3.77 1.98
N TYR A 100 -3.53 -4.81 2.55
CA TYR A 100 -3.45 -6.19 2.08
C TYR A 100 -4.85 -6.73 1.77
N LEU A 101 -4.94 -7.53 0.73
CA LEU A 101 -6.16 -8.27 0.39
C LEU A 101 -5.82 -9.70 -0.09
N LYS A 102 -6.75 -10.62 0.18
CA LYS A 102 -6.75 -11.97 -0.37
C LYS A 102 -8.10 -12.21 -1.03
N VAL A 103 -8.09 -12.63 -2.29
CA VAL A 103 -9.30 -12.79 -3.11
C VAL A 103 -9.24 -14.04 -3.95
N GLU A 104 -10.43 -14.50 -4.39
CA GLU A 104 -10.63 -15.46 -5.47
C GLU A 104 -11.39 -14.77 -6.60
N ALA A 105 -10.86 -14.77 -7.81
CA ALA A 105 -11.40 -14.02 -8.92
C ALA A 105 -11.00 -14.61 -10.28
N GLU A 106 -11.76 -14.25 -11.31
CA GLU A 106 -11.34 -14.38 -12.70
C GLU A 106 -10.24 -13.34 -13.00
N ALA A 107 -9.47 -13.60 -14.06
CA ALA A 107 -8.44 -12.67 -14.51
C ALA A 107 -9.03 -11.38 -15.08
N GLY A 108 -8.34 -10.25 -14.82
CA GLY A 108 -8.66 -8.95 -15.42
C GLY A 108 -9.68 -8.10 -14.66
N LYS A 109 -10.10 -8.50 -13.48
CA LYS A 109 -10.93 -7.66 -12.59
C LYS A 109 -10.04 -6.60 -11.92
N THR A 110 -10.49 -5.36 -11.89
CA THR A 110 -9.73 -4.27 -11.26
C THR A 110 -10.32 -3.92 -9.90
N ILE A 111 -9.56 -4.15 -8.85
CA ILE A 111 -9.88 -3.76 -7.48
C ILE A 111 -9.19 -2.43 -7.19
N HIS A 112 -9.94 -1.44 -6.70
CA HIS A 112 -9.40 -0.17 -6.27
C HIS A 112 -9.24 -0.14 -4.75
N ILE A 113 -8.13 0.41 -4.28
CA ILE A 113 -7.83 0.55 -2.85
C ILE A 113 -7.50 2.01 -2.59
N ARG A 114 -8.20 2.63 -1.65
CA ARG A 114 -7.99 4.04 -1.27
C ARG A 114 -8.24 4.24 0.22
N MET A 115 -7.94 5.41 0.72
CA MET A 115 -8.19 5.79 2.12
C MET A 115 -9.05 7.06 2.22
N ASP A 116 -9.58 7.29 3.42
CA ASP A 116 -10.46 8.41 3.74
C ASP A 116 -9.73 9.75 3.85
N ASN A 117 -8.42 9.73 4.12
CA ASN A 117 -7.65 10.95 4.40
C ASN A 117 -7.45 11.85 3.18
N TYR A 118 -7.76 11.39 1.99
CA TYR A 118 -7.49 12.10 0.76
C TYR A 118 -8.70 12.15 -0.17
N GLU A 119 -9.62 13.04 0.16
CA GLU A 119 -10.76 13.37 -0.68
C GLU A 119 -10.53 14.63 -1.53
N GLY A 120 -9.36 15.27 -1.39
CA GLY A 120 -9.04 16.53 -2.06
C GLY A 120 -8.84 16.40 -3.55
N GLY A 121 -9.78 16.90 -4.32
CA GLY A 121 -9.66 17.13 -5.75
C GLY A 121 -10.39 16.15 -6.66
N SER A 122 -10.48 14.90 -6.38
CA SER A 122 -11.41 13.92 -6.96
C SER A 122 -11.21 12.54 -6.34
N GLU A 123 -12.22 11.70 -6.41
CA GLU A 123 -12.19 10.30 -5.97
C GLU A 123 -11.08 9.46 -6.66
N ARG A 124 -10.43 10.02 -7.66
CA ARG A 124 -9.45 9.34 -8.51
C ARG A 124 -8.00 9.63 -8.12
N ASN A 125 -7.75 10.49 -7.14
CA ASN A 125 -6.40 11.00 -6.92
C ASN A 125 -5.46 10.01 -6.24
N VAL A 126 -5.70 9.56 -5.05
CA VAL A 126 -4.77 8.66 -4.35
C VAL A 126 -5.39 7.29 -4.21
N ARG A 127 -4.92 6.33 -5.01
CA ARG A 127 -5.39 4.95 -4.95
C ARG A 127 -4.37 3.98 -5.53
N ALA A 128 -4.41 2.75 -5.03
CA ALA A 128 -3.81 1.61 -5.70
C ALA A 128 -4.87 0.88 -6.53
N GLU A 129 -4.44 0.26 -7.61
CA GLU A 129 -5.24 -0.62 -8.45
C GLU A 129 -4.57 -1.99 -8.52
N TYR A 130 -5.34 -3.03 -8.25
CA TYR A 130 -4.92 -4.40 -8.40
C TYR A 130 -5.73 -5.09 -9.49
N ILE A 131 -5.07 -5.52 -10.57
CA ILE A 131 -5.69 -6.27 -11.65
C ILE A 131 -5.47 -7.75 -11.39
N THR A 132 -6.57 -8.50 -11.23
CA THR A 132 -6.53 -9.90 -10.82
C THR A 132 -5.99 -10.82 -11.93
N ARG A 133 -5.35 -11.92 -11.52
CA ARG A 133 -5.14 -13.12 -12.31
C ARG A 133 -6.23 -14.13 -12.00
N GLU A 134 -6.22 -15.27 -12.65
CA GLU A 134 -7.15 -16.37 -12.39
C GLU A 134 -6.91 -17.03 -11.04
N GLY A 135 -7.99 -17.31 -10.29
CA GLY A 135 -8.01 -18.09 -9.07
C GLY A 135 -7.69 -17.32 -7.78
N GLU A 136 -7.30 -18.06 -6.75
CA GLU A 136 -6.93 -17.51 -5.44
C GLU A 136 -5.60 -16.75 -5.53
N GLN A 137 -5.57 -15.57 -4.95
CA GLN A 137 -4.43 -14.66 -4.99
C GLN A 137 -4.43 -13.69 -3.83
N GLU A 138 -3.25 -13.18 -3.51
CA GLU A 138 -3.05 -12.17 -2.48
C GLU A 138 -2.19 -11.01 -2.99
N TYR A 139 -2.42 -9.85 -2.42
CA TYR A 139 -1.71 -8.62 -2.76
C TYR A 139 -1.55 -7.75 -1.53
N GLU A 140 -0.35 -7.29 -1.29
CA GLU A 140 -0.06 -6.19 -0.37
C GLU A 140 0.44 -5.01 -1.22
N SER A 141 -0.12 -3.82 -1.03
CA SER A 141 0.26 -2.65 -1.80
C SER A 141 1.74 -2.32 -1.61
N TYR A 142 2.44 -2.03 -2.72
CA TYR A 142 3.84 -1.58 -2.68
C TYR A 142 3.98 -0.12 -2.23
N GLY A 143 2.90 0.66 -2.30
CA GLY A 143 2.84 2.02 -1.81
C GLY A 143 2.12 2.08 -0.46
N TRP A 144 2.65 2.89 0.46
CA TRP A 144 1.97 3.16 1.71
C TRP A 144 0.87 4.22 1.51
N MET A 145 -0.12 4.15 2.38
CA MET A 145 -1.23 5.10 2.45
C MET A 145 -1.47 5.47 3.91
N ASN A 146 -2.13 6.60 4.17
CA ASN A 146 -2.46 7.01 5.53
C ASN A 146 -3.91 7.44 5.66
N GLY A 147 -4.52 7.18 6.79
CA GLY A 147 -5.92 7.51 7.09
C GLY A 147 -6.46 6.72 8.27
N HIS A 148 -7.79 6.82 8.47
CA HIS A 148 -8.54 6.10 9.49
C HIS A 148 -9.30 4.90 8.93
N GLU A 149 -9.69 4.95 7.65
CA GLU A 149 -10.41 3.88 6.97
C GLU A 149 -9.79 3.57 5.60
N VAL A 150 -9.75 2.29 5.27
CA VAL A 150 -9.37 1.79 3.95
C VAL A 150 -10.63 1.37 3.21
N TYR A 151 -10.75 1.80 1.98
CA TYR A 151 -11.84 1.43 1.08
C TYR A 151 -11.33 0.47 0.01
N TYR A 152 -11.86 -0.76 0.00
CA TYR A 152 -11.65 -1.70 -1.08
C TYR A 152 -12.89 -1.70 -1.95
N ILE A 153 -12.77 -1.19 -3.17
CA ILE A 153 -13.85 -1.19 -4.16
C ILE A 153 -13.71 -2.45 -5.00
N ILE A 154 -14.65 -3.36 -4.82
CA ILE A 154 -14.61 -4.73 -5.30
C ILE A 154 -15.56 -4.86 -6.48
N PRO A 155 -15.09 -5.17 -7.69
CA PRO A 155 -15.97 -5.40 -8.83
C PRO A 155 -16.72 -6.72 -8.71
N GLU A 156 -17.82 -6.83 -9.43
CA GLU A 156 -18.63 -8.06 -9.50
C GLU A 156 -17.79 -9.27 -9.95
N GLY A 157 -18.05 -10.41 -9.32
CA GLY A 157 -17.34 -11.67 -9.58
C GLY A 157 -16.01 -11.82 -8.83
N VAL A 158 -15.69 -10.93 -7.91
CA VAL A 158 -14.55 -11.07 -7.01
C VAL A 158 -15.05 -11.47 -5.63
N LYS A 159 -14.56 -12.60 -5.12
CA LYS A 159 -14.83 -13.08 -3.75
C LYS A 159 -13.67 -12.67 -2.83
N VAL A 160 -13.96 -11.83 -1.86
CA VAL A 160 -12.98 -11.45 -0.84
C VAL A 160 -12.84 -12.57 0.19
N LEU A 161 -11.61 -13.03 0.41
CA LEU A 161 -11.28 -14.07 1.38
C LEU A 161 -10.71 -13.48 2.67
N ASP A 162 -9.89 -12.43 2.56
CA ASP A 162 -9.32 -11.74 3.73
C ASP A 162 -8.90 -10.31 3.35
N VAL A 163 -8.98 -9.39 4.33
CA VAL A 163 -8.44 -8.04 4.25
C VAL A 163 -7.70 -7.71 5.53
N LYS A 164 -6.50 -7.20 5.38
CA LYS A 164 -5.60 -6.83 6.49
C LYS A 164 -4.80 -5.59 6.12
N TYR A 165 -3.96 -5.16 7.02
CA TYR A 165 -2.98 -4.11 6.77
C TYR A 165 -1.67 -4.40 7.48
N ARG A 166 -0.60 -3.78 7.02
CA ARG A 166 0.67 -3.72 7.73
C ARG A 166 0.94 -2.26 8.09
N GLU A 167 1.19 -2.00 9.36
CA GLU A 167 1.59 -0.69 9.81
C GLU A 167 3.03 -0.42 9.37
N THR A 168 3.26 0.76 8.80
CA THR A 168 4.57 1.20 8.32
C THR A 168 5.09 2.36 9.16
N GLY A 169 6.39 2.51 9.20
CA GLY A 169 7.07 3.54 9.97
C GLY A 169 8.47 3.12 10.33
N TYR A 170 9.24 4.00 10.92
CA TYR A 170 10.56 3.65 11.40
C TYR A 170 10.48 2.79 12.67
N ASN A 171 11.35 1.77 12.76
CA ASN A 171 11.47 0.94 13.94
C ASN A 171 12.27 1.67 15.02
N THR A 172 11.60 2.58 15.69
CA THR A 172 12.18 3.41 16.76
C THR A 172 11.15 3.68 17.84
N ASP A 173 11.61 3.90 19.05
CA ASP A 173 10.77 4.31 20.17
C ASP A 173 10.74 5.84 20.27
N LEU A 174 9.66 6.37 20.82
CA LEU A 174 9.57 7.79 21.12
C LEU A 174 10.51 8.13 22.28
N ALA A 175 11.39 9.10 22.08
CA ALA A 175 12.32 9.56 23.10
C ALA A 175 11.71 10.57 24.08
N GLY A 176 10.52 11.07 23.79
CA GLY A 176 9.82 12.09 24.60
C GLY A 176 8.45 11.60 25.08
N SER A 177 7.96 12.24 26.12
CA SER A 177 6.59 12.08 26.62
C SER A 177 5.97 13.45 26.88
N PHE A 178 4.67 13.54 26.68
CA PHE A 178 3.88 14.73 27.01
C PHE A 178 2.69 14.31 27.87
N HIS A 179 2.48 15.05 28.96
CA HIS A 179 1.35 14.88 29.86
C HIS A 179 0.65 16.21 30.06
N CYS A 180 -0.66 16.23 29.97
CA CYS A 180 -1.47 17.37 30.35
C CYS A 180 -2.87 16.92 30.80
N ASP A 181 -3.56 17.78 31.56
CA ASP A 181 -4.88 17.47 32.11
C ASP A 181 -6.01 17.68 31.07
N ASP A 182 -5.71 18.31 29.95
CA ASP A 182 -6.66 18.57 28.88
C ASP A 182 -6.63 17.46 27.83
N PRO A 183 -7.70 16.64 27.72
CA PRO A 183 -7.76 15.55 26.75
C PRO A 183 -7.70 16.02 25.28
N PHE A 184 -8.06 17.27 25.01
CA PHE A 184 -7.95 17.84 23.67
C PHE A 184 -6.49 17.90 23.20
N TYR A 185 -5.60 18.42 24.04
CA TYR A 185 -4.17 18.48 23.69
C TYR A 185 -3.53 17.09 23.63
N LEU A 186 -3.97 16.15 24.46
CA LEU A 186 -3.51 14.77 24.37
C LEU A 186 -3.92 14.12 23.04
N SER A 187 -5.08 14.47 22.51
CA SER A 187 -5.56 13.93 21.22
C SER A 187 -4.71 14.39 20.04
N LEU A 188 -4.04 15.57 20.15
CA LEU A 188 -3.22 16.12 19.07
C LEU A 188 -1.88 15.41 18.91
N ILE A 189 -1.38 14.71 19.92
CA ILE A 189 -0.14 13.94 19.85
C ILE A 189 -0.35 12.49 19.38
N HIS A 190 -1.58 12.06 19.24
CA HIS A 190 -1.95 10.75 18.71
C HIS A 190 -2.45 10.80 17.25
N ILE A 191 -2.10 11.88 16.56
CA ILE A 191 -2.44 12.05 15.13
C ILE A 191 -1.48 11.23 14.27
#